data_849d0a6043e04f2de6f6b136f2f15d70
#
_entry.id   849d0a6043e04f2de6f6b136f2f15d70
#
_cell.length_a   1.000
_cell.length_b   1.000
_cell.length_c   1.000
_cell.angle_alpha   90.00
_cell.angle_beta   90.00
_cell.angle_gamma   90.00
#
_symmetry.space_group_name_H-M   'P 1'
#
loop_
_entity.id
_entity.type
_entity.pdbx_description
1 polymer ?
#
loop_
_entity_poly.entity_id
_entity_poly.type
_entity_poly.pdbx_seq_one_letter_code
_entity_poly.pdbx_strand_id
1 'polypeptide(L)'
;MGISFQRVTSTKFRHLLWIATFLLVSIGGLWVAISKRAPEPPKIVETRRVAPVRFGMSLDSVEMRDTVVPRGGTFASIMSSLGWASSATHKLVQASQGVFDLRGLRAGKPLHYVRDRAGRLRYLIYEHDPVQWVRFDLDSLLPHVDRGSHRVDSVTRTVGGTIELSLWSNLISQGHSPELVGRVADILAWQVDFFAVQPGDKFRVVYKDVVVDGKSVGVGEIEAVSFEQSGKISKAFRFTHEGQSGYYDANGSPCKRQFLKAPLQYSRISSRFSNGRMHPVLRVVRPHHGVDYAAPSGTPVMSVGNGTVVARGWDPKGGGNYVKIRHNATFTTSYMHLKAIASNIRMGTRMNQGELLGWVGMTGLATGPHLDFRFYRDGQAVNPLTVEPPPAPPLPDAVRTEFLAQAANITATLDAVAADYRTSAPASRS
;
A
#
# COMPACT_ATOMS: atom_id res chain seq x y z
N MET A 1 106.70 14.25 44.07
CA MET A 1 105.23 14.23 44.38
C MET A 1 104.62 13.06 43.66
N GLY A 2 104.46 11.92 44.36
CA GLY A 2 104.00 10.66 43.79
C GLY A 2 102.52 10.55 43.97
N ILE A 3 101.83 10.17 42.90
CA ILE A 3 100.40 9.82 42.95
C ILE A 3 100.35 8.29 42.74
N SER A 4 99.96 7.60 43.80
CA SER A 4 99.74 6.15 43.87
C SER A 4 98.40 5.80 43.13
N PHE A 5 98.47 4.92 42.13
CA PHE A 5 97.29 4.32 41.52
C PHE A 5 96.92 3.03 42.27
N GLN A 6 95.86 3.10 43.06
CA GLN A 6 95.25 1.91 43.64
C GLN A 6 94.49 1.11 42.57
N ARG A 7 94.86 -0.16 42.37
CA ARG A 7 94.10 -1.14 41.57
C ARG A 7 92.88 -1.57 42.34
N VAL A 8 91.71 -1.17 41.91
CA VAL A 8 90.46 -1.70 42.42
C VAL A 8 90.12 -2.99 41.67
N THR A 9 90.45 -4.12 42.32
CA THR A 9 90.03 -5.45 41.81
C THR A 9 88.55 -5.69 42.30
N SER A 10 87.65 -5.32 41.50
CA SER A 10 86.21 -5.45 41.87
C SER A 10 85.65 -6.77 41.35
N THR A 11 85.56 -7.76 42.21
CA THR A 11 84.77 -9.00 42.03
C THR A 11 83.29 -8.71 41.65
N LYS A 12 82.81 -7.53 42.01
CA LYS A 12 81.47 -7.06 41.69
C LYS A 12 81.27 -6.81 40.19
N PHE A 13 82.33 -6.46 39.45
CA PHE A 13 82.21 -6.17 38.01
C PHE A 13 82.01 -7.44 37.17
N ARG A 14 82.54 -8.56 37.64
CA ARG A 14 82.40 -9.87 36.96
C ARG A 14 80.95 -10.42 37.15
N HIS A 15 80.33 -10.22 38.30
CA HIS A 15 78.94 -10.62 38.52
C HIS A 15 77.93 -9.75 37.73
N LEU A 16 78.23 -8.47 37.56
CA LEU A 16 77.37 -7.57 36.75
C LEU A 16 77.41 -7.99 35.25
N LEU A 17 78.60 -8.42 34.74
CA LEU A 17 78.76 -8.89 33.37
C LEU A 17 78.00 -10.18 33.15
N TRP A 18 77.99 -11.12 34.07
CA TRP A 18 77.24 -12.37 33.99
C TRP A 18 75.73 -12.18 34.06
N ILE A 19 75.23 -11.25 34.84
CA ILE A 19 73.82 -10.90 34.93
C ILE A 19 73.36 -10.21 33.63
N ALA A 20 74.15 -9.31 33.06
CA ALA A 20 73.81 -8.65 31.80
C ALA A 20 73.85 -9.65 30.61
N THR A 21 74.77 -10.63 30.58
CA THR A 21 74.79 -11.67 29.54
C THR A 21 73.61 -12.63 29.68
N PHE A 22 73.20 -12.99 30.90
CA PHE A 22 72.04 -13.86 31.14
C PHE A 22 70.75 -13.18 30.79
N LEU A 23 70.58 -11.89 31.07
CA LEU A 23 69.48 -11.09 30.68
C LEU A 23 69.39 -10.91 29.16
N LEU A 24 70.48 -10.67 28.45
CA LEU A 24 70.50 -10.55 26.99
C LEU A 24 70.21 -11.89 26.30
N VAL A 25 70.61 -13.00 26.83
CA VAL A 25 70.32 -14.36 26.29
C VAL A 25 68.88 -14.71 26.56
N SER A 26 68.30 -14.32 27.73
CA SER A 26 66.90 -14.54 28.09
C SER A 26 65.96 -13.68 27.23
N ILE A 27 66.32 -12.42 26.96
CA ILE A 27 65.54 -11.50 26.10
C ILE A 27 65.64 -11.95 24.63
N GLY A 28 66.83 -12.35 24.17
CA GLY A 28 67.02 -12.89 22.82
C GLY A 28 66.27 -14.21 22.60
N GLY A 29 66.27 -15.10 23.61
CA GLY A 29 65.52 -16.37 23.58
C GLY A 29 64.02 -16.14 23.54
N LEU A 30 63.53 -15.15 24.30
CA LEU A 30 62.10 -14.79 24.29
C LEU A 30 61.67 -14.11 22.97
N TRP A 31 62.55 -13.29 22.37
CA TRP A 31 62.28 -12.65 21.08
C TRP A 31 62.28 -13.67 19.94
N VAL A 32 63.17 -14.65 19.93
CA VAL A 32 63.18 -15.75 18.96
C VAL A 32 61.99 -16.70 19.14
N ALA A 33 61.47 -16.89 20.37
CA ALA A 33 60.27 -17.68 20.63
C ALA A 33 58.98 -16.94 20.20
N ILE A 34 58.96 -15.61 20.31
CA ILE A 34 57.83 -14.78 19.86
C ILE A 34 57.84 -14.60 18.35
N SER A 35 59.00 -14.44 17.71
CA SER A 35 59.10 -14.29 16.26
C SER A 35 58.89 -15.59 15.48
N LYS A 36 58.96 -16.77 16.13
CA LYS A 36 58.66 -18.06 15.48
C LYS A 36 57.19 -18.43 15.49
N ARG A 37 56.33 -17.68 16.19
CA ARG A 37 54.89 -17.76 16.04
C ARG A 37 54.43 -16.67 15.07
N ALA A 38 54.73 -16.85 13.79
CA ALA A 38 53.98 -16.13 12.77
C ALA A 38 52.49 -16.45 13.01
N PRO A 39 51.60 -15.45 13.09
CA PRO A 39 50.15 -15.72 13.16
C PRO A 39 49.81 -16.60 11.94
N GLU A 40 49.19 -17.74 12.20
CA GLU A 40 48.61 -18.51 11.10
C GLU A 40 47.80 -17.54 10.26
N PRO A 41 47.98 -17.52 8.93
CA PRO A 41 47.17 -16.68 8.09
C PRO A 41 45.71 -17.00 8.40
N PRO A 42 44.82 -15.97 8.52
CA PRO A 42 43.44 -16.22 8.80
C PRO A 42 42.96 -17.26 7.78
N LYS A 43 42.45 -18.38 8.27
CA LYS A 43 41.79 -19.36 7.41
C LYS A 43 40.72 -18.57 6.66
N ILE A 44 40.95 -18.41 5.35
CA ILE A 44 39.94 -17.85 4.45
C ILE A 44 38.77 -18.81 4.58
N VAL A 45 37.80 -18.47 5.41
CA VAL A 45 36.50 -19.12 5.38
C VAL A 45 35.99 -18.79 3.99
N GLU A 46 36.14 -19.74 3.05
CA GLU A 46 35.42 -19.64 1.79
C GLU A 46 33.97 -19.41 2.13
N THR A 47 33.53 -18.16 2.09
CA THR A 47 32.12 -17.82 2.16
C THR A 47 31.51 -18.52 0.96
N ARG A 48 30.89 -19.66 1.22
CA ARG A 48 30.11 -20.41 0.24
C ARG A 48 29.18 -19.41 -0.41
N ARG A 49 29.47 -19.02 -1.66
CA ARG A 49 28.62 -18.11 -2.42
C ARG A 49 27.24 -18.75 -2.45
N VAL A 50 26.31 -18.20 -1.68
CA VAL A 50 24.90 -18.61 -1.76
C VAL A 50 24.47 -18.24 -3.17
N ALA A 51 24.11 -19.25 -3.94
CA ALA A 51 23.59 -19.04 -5.29
C ALA A 51 22.42 -18.04 -5.27
N PRO A 52 22.39 -17.08 -6.19
CA PRO A 52 21.24 -16.20 -6.27
C PRO A 52 19.98 -17.04 -6.59
N VAL A 53 18.95 -16.86 -5.78
CA VAL A 53 17.65 -17.50 -5.96
C VAL A 53 16.67 -16.49 -6.56
N ARG A 54 16.07 -16.82 -7.69
CA ARG A 54 15.03 -16.00 -8.33
C ARG A 54 13.86 -16.91 -8.76
N PHE A 55 12.64 -16.47 -8.57
CA PHE A 55 11.43 -17.25 -8.87
C PHE A 55 11.40 -18.63 -8.21
N GLY A 56 11.97 -18.74 -6.99
CA GLY A 56 12.04 -20.00 -6.23
C GLY A 56 13.04 -21.01 -6.77
N MET A 57 13.97 -20.62 -7.67
CA MET A 57 15.00 -21.51 -8.22
C MET A 57 16.40 -20.92 -8.08
N SER A 58 17.41 -21.81 -7.93
CA SER A 58 18.83 -21.42 -7.99
C SER A 58 19.24 -21.13 -9.43
N LEU A 59 19.98 -20.04 -9.63
CA LEU A 59 20.48 -19.65 -10.95
C LEU A 59 21.84 -20.26 -11.31
N ASP A 60 22.43 -21.11 -10.47
CA ASP A 60 23.79 -21.64 -10.69
C ASP A 60 23.92 -22.54 -11.92
N SER A 61 22.85 -23.20 -12.31
CA SER A 61 22.86 -24.21 -13.39
C SER A 61 21.99 -23.86 -14.58
N VAL A 62 21.46 -22.64 -14.64
CA VAL A 62 20.52 -22.20 -15.67
C VAL A 62 20.91 -20.83 -16.22
N GLU A 63 20.56 -20.58 -17.47
CA GLU A 63 20.61 -19.27 -18.13
C GLU A 63 19.19 -18.71 -18.19
N MET A 64 19.00 -17.54 -17.58
CA MET A 64 17.72 -16.82 -17.64
C MET A 64 17.84 -15.67 -18.64
N ARG A 65 16.84 -15.55 -19.51
CA ARG A 65 16.70 -14.40 -20.42
C ARG A 65 15.41 -13.67 -20.16
N ASP A 66 15.57 -12.38 -19.96
CA ASP A 66 14.46 -11.45 -19.71
C ASP A 66 13.92 -10.89 -21.02
N THR A 67 12.62 -10.86 -21.18
CA THR A 67 11.89 -10.30 -22.30
C THR A 67 10.55 -9.76 -21.82
N VAL A 68 9.67 -9.40 -22.74
CA VAL A 68 8.30 -8.98 -22.43
C VAL A 68 7.30 -9.71 -23.32
N VAL A 69 6.07 -9.82 -22.85
CA VAL A 69 4.97 -10.34 -23.68
C VAL A 69 4.80 -9.43 -24.90
N PRO A 70 4.91 -9.96 -26.14
CA PRO A 70 4.78 -9.16 -27.35
C PRO A 70 3.35 -8.64 -27.56
N ARG A 71 3.20 -7.55 -28.29
CA ARG A 71 1.88 -7.04 -28.68
C ARG A 71 1.12 -8.07 -29.49
N GLY A 72 -0.12 -8.36 -29.10
CA GLY A 72 -0.94 -9.40 -29.72
C GLY A 72 -0.46 -10.82 -29.46
N GLY A 73 0.57 -11.00 -28.61
CA GLY A 73 1.10 -12.31 -28.26
C GLY A 73 0.07 -13.12 -27.45
N THR A 74 -0.21 -14.33 -27.91
CA THR A 74 -0.94 -15.35 -27.16
C THR A 74 0.06 -16.33 -26.53
N PHE A 75 -0.37 -17.08 -25.53
CA PHE A 75 0.49 -18.13 -24.95
C PHE A 75 0.99 -19.10 -26.04
N ALA A 76 0.11 -19.52 -26.94
CA ALA A 76 0.48 -20.42 -28.02
C ALA A 76 1.51 -19.81 -28.99
N SER A 77 1.38 -18.52 -29.36
CA SER A 77 2.36 -17.86 -30.24
C SER A 77 3.71 -17.68 -29.58
N ILE A 78 3.73 -17.39 -28.27
CA ILE A 78 4.96 -17.30 -27.47
C ILE A 78 5.67 -18.66 -27.43
N MET A 79 4.94 -19.73 -27.10
CA MET A 79 5.51 -21.09 -27.06
C MET A 79 6.03 -21.53 -28.43
N SER A 80 5.30 -21.24 -29.51
CA SER A 80 5.74 -21.51 -30.88
C SER A 80 7.03 -20.76 -31.24
N SER A 81 7.17 -19.49 -30.85
CA SER A 81 8.39 -18.69 -31.10
C SER A 81 9.61 -19.23 -30.35
N LEU A 82 9.38 -19.95 -29.23
CA LEU A 82 10.43 -20.63 -28.47
C LEU A 82 10.74 -22.05 -29.01
N GLY A 83 10.10 -22.47 -30.09
CA GLY A 83 10.28 -23.79 -30.72
C GLY A 83 9.52 -24.92 -29.98
N TRP A 84 8.51 -24.60 -29.17
CA TRP A 84 7.76 -25.58 -28.38
C TRP A 84 6.62 -26.18 -29.19
N ALA A 85 6.49 -27.52 -29.18
CA ALA A 85 5.48 -28.24 -29.97
C ALA A 85 4.05 -27.90 -29.53
N SER A 86 3.12 -27.81 -30.51
CA SER A 86 1.72 -27.48 -30.23
C SER A 86 1.02 -28.47 -29.30
N SER A 87 1.33 -29.79 -29.42
CA SER A 87 0.78 -30.80 -28.50
C SER A 87 1.22 -30.64 -27.05
N ALA A 88 2.48 -30.27 -26.83
CA ALA A 88 3.01 -30.01 -25.51
C ALA A 88 2.46 -28.68 -24.95
N THR A 89 2.28 -27.67 -25.79
CA THR A 89 1.63 -26.40 -25.42
C THR A 89 0.20 -26.63 -24.96
N HIS A 90 -0.57 -27.51 -25.64
CA HIS A 90 -1.93 -27.84 -25.22
C HIS A 90 -1.99 -28.46 -23.80
N LYS A 91 -1.04 -29.34 -23.46
CA LYS A 91 -0.94 -29.91 -22.12
C LYS A 91 -0.68 -28.84 -21.06
N LEU A 92 0.16 -27.84 -21.33
CA LEU A 92 0.41 -26.69 -20.44
C LEU A 92 -0.83 -25.81 -20.29
N VAL A 93 -1.61 -25.62 -21.35
CA VAL A 93 -2.89 -24.90 -21.27
C VAL A 93 -3.85 -25.61 -20.33
N GLN A 94 -3.92 -26.94 -20.39
CA GLN A 94 -4.73 -27.74 -19.46
C GLN A 94 -4.20 -27.65 -18.02
N ALA A 95 -2.88 -27.76 -17.81
CA ALA A 95 -2.25 -27.67 -16.51
C ALA A 95 -2.39 -26.26 -15.87
N SER A 96 -2.60 -25.22 -16.66
CA SER A 96 -2.81 -23.85 -16.16
C SER A 96 -4.22 -23.63 -15.59
N GLN A 97 -5.18 -24.51 -15.89
CA GLN A 97 -6.55 -24.38 -15.40
C GLN A 97 -6.60 -24.41 -13.88
N GLY A 98 -7.30 -23.44 -13.30
CA GLY A 98 -7.36 -23.28 -11.83
C GLY A 98 -6.12 -22.59 -11.21
N VAL A 99 -5.01 -22.51 -11.94
CA VAL A 99 -3.80 -21.81 -11.50
C VAL A 99 -3.74 -20.40 -12.09
N PHE A 100 -3.78 -20.29 -13.42
CA PHE A 100 -3.70 -19.00 -14.11
C PHE A 100 -4.52 -19.01 -15.41
N ASP A 101 -5.36 -18.00 -15.59
CA ASP A 101 -6.06 -17.80 -16.86
C ASP A 101 -5.13 -17.17 -17.89
N LEU A 102 -4.74 -17.94 -18.89
CA LEU A 102 -3.82 -17.51 -19.97
C LEU A 102 -4.33 -16.30 -20.76
N ARG A 103 -5.66 -16.01 -20.73
CA ARG A 103 -6.24 -14.78 -21.29
C ARG A 103 -5.82 -13.54 -20.51
N GLY A 104 -5.27 -13.72 -19.32
CA GLY A 104 -4.70 -12.67 -18.46
C GLY A 104 -3.29 -12.24 -18.85
N LEU A 105 -2.66 -12.85 -19.85
CA LEU A 105 -1.39 -12.37 -20.39
C LEU A 105 -1.56 -10.98 -21.01
N ARG A 106 -0.71 -10.05 -20.60
CA ARG A 106 -0.78 -8.66 -21.07
C ARG A 106 0.52 -8.25 -21.75
N ALA A 107 0.40 -7.67 -22.93
CA ALA A 107 1.53 -7.13 -23.69
C ALA A 107 2.36 -6.15 -22.84
N GLY A 108 3.68 -6.23 -22.97
CA GLY A 108 4.64 -5.38 -22.26
C GLY A 108 4.96 -5.84 -20.83
N LYS A 109 4.26 -6.84 -20.26
CA LYS A 109 4.61 -7.41 -18.95
C LYS A 109 5.85 -8.28 -19.06
N PRO A 110 6.67 -8.36 -17.99
CA PRO A 110 7.88 -9.17 -17.97
C PRO A 110 7.59 -10.64 -18.22
N LEU A 111 8.44 -11.24 -19.03
CA LEU A 111 8.43 -12.65 -19.38
C LEU A 111 9.86 -13.14 -19.37
N HIS A 112 10.11 -14.27 -18.69
CA HIS A 112 11.45 -14.84 -18.58
C HIS A 112 11.41 -16.27 -19.09
N TYR A 113 12.41 -16.65 -19.88
CA TYR A 113 12.61 -18.05 -20.19
C TYR A 113 13.96 -18.52 -19.70
N VAL A 114 13.95 -19.72 -19.14
CA VAL A 114 15.07 -20.33 -18.45
C VAL A 114 15.52 -21.54 -19.22
N ARG A 115 16.81 -21.59 -19.54
CA ARG A 115 17.47 -22.72 -20.22
C ARG A 115 18.46 -23.39 -19.31
N ASP A 116 18.63 -24.71 -19.43
CA ASP A 116 19.72 -25.42 -18.79
C ASP A 116 21.05 -25.20 -19.52
N ARG A 117 22.15 -25.72 -18.97
CA ARG A 117 23.48 -25.63 -19.61
C ARG A 117 23.57 -26.29 -20.97
N ALA A 118 22.66 -27.21 -21.31
CA ALA A 118 22.55 -27.83 -22.62
C ALA A 118 21.70 -27.00 -23.61
N GLY A 119 21.23 -25.81 -23.18
CA GLY A 119 20.40 -24.92 -24.01
C GLY A 119 18.91 -25.32 -24.07
N ARG A 120 18.49 -26.39 -23.38
CA ARG A 120 17.09 -26.84 -23.38
C ARG A 120 16.23 -25.90 -22.52
N LEU A 121 15.05 -25.53 -23.04
CA LEU A 121 14.11 -24.69 -22.34
C LEU A 121 13.50 -25.47 -21.16
N ARG A 122 13.64 -24.92 -19.95
CA ARG A 122 13.21 -25.53 -18.68
C ARG A 122 11.96 -24.87 -18.10
N TYR A 123 11.93 -23.55 -18.10
CA TYR A 123 10.83 -22.79 -17.53
C TYR A 123 10.49 -21.59 -18.39
N LEU A 124 9.20 -21.26 -18.42
CA LEU A 124 8.68 -19.97 -18.84
C LEU A 124 8.07 -19.32 -17.60
N ILE A 125 8.40 -18.06 -17.32
CA ILE A 125 7.92 -17.35 -16.14
C ILE A 125 7.30 -16.03 -16.59
N TYR A 126 6.08 -15.79 -16.16
CA TYR A 126 5.32 -14.58 -16.43
C TYR A 126 5.12 -13.79 -15.14
N GLU A 127 5.60 -12.54 -15.07
CA GLU A 127 5.30 -11.65 -13.97
C GLU A 127 3.95 -10.96 -14.21
N HIS A 128 2.94 -11.43 -13.49
CA HIS A 128 1.57 -10.92 -13.58
C HIS A 128 1.50 -9.46 -13.09
N ASP A 129 2.13 -9.21 -11.95
CA ASP A 129 2.35 -7.89 -11.35
C ASP A 129 3.74 -7.86 -10.69
N PRO A 130 4.17 -6.74 -10.09
CA PRO A 130 5.49 -6.65 -9.49
C PRO A 130 5.75 -7.61 -8.32
N VAL A 131 4.71 -8.23 -7.77
CA VAL A 131 4.79 -9.14 -6.63
C VAL A 131 4.59 -10.59 -7.05
N GLN A 132 3.67 -10.86 -7.97
CA GLN A 132 3.23 -12.21 -8.32
C GLN A 132 3.76 -12.64 -9.68
N TRP A 133 4.17 -13.90 -9.75
CA TRP A 133 4.59 -14.56 -10.98
C TRP A 133 3.93 -15.93 -11.16
N VAL A 134 3.90 -16.38 -12.40
CA VAL A 134 3.45 -17.72 -12.79
C VAL A 134 4.59 -18.41 -13.52
N ARG A 135 4.93 -19.63 -13.10
CA ARG A 135 5.96 -20.45 -13.72
C ARG A 135 5.36 -21.65 -14.38
N PHE A 136 5.71 -21.85 -15.62
CA PHE A 136 5.37 -23.01 -16.44
C PHE A 136 6.60 -23.92 -16.50
N ASP A 137 6.51 -25.14 -15.94
CA ASP A 137 7.55 -26.15 -16.03
C ASP A 137 7.46 -26.86 -17.37
N LEU A 138 8.52 -26.76 -18.14
CA LEU A 138 8.61 -27.25 -19.51
C LEU A 138 9.44 -28.53 -19.62
N ASP A 139 10.10 -28.97 -18.54
CA ASP A 139 11.01 -30.12 -18.54
C ASP A 139 10.35 -31.40 -18.02
N SER A 140 9.26 -31.30 -17.30
CA SER A 140 8.64 -32.45 -16.66
C SER A 140 7.83 -33.29 -17.68
N LEU A 141 7.83 -34.61 -17.50
CA LEU A 141 6.98 -35.52 -18.26
C LEU A 141 5.50 -35.19 -18.08
N LEU A 142 5.17 -34.58 -16.94
CA LEU A 142 3.86 -34.02 -16.61
C LEU A 142 4.00 -32.48 -16.51
N PRO A 143 3.39 -31.74 -17.44
CA PRO A 143 3.42 -30.28 -17.38
C PRO A 143 2.89 -29.78 -16.05
N HIS A 144 3.64 -28.87 -15.43
CA HIS A 144 3.25 -28.27 -14.16
C HIS A 144 3.23 -26.74 -14.28
N VAL A 145 2.25 -26.12 -13.62
CA VAL A 145 2.12 -24.67 -13.56
C VAL A 145 1.91 -24.29 -12.10
N ASP A 146 2.74 -23.40 -11.61
CA ASP A 146 2.64 -22.91 -10.23
C ASP A 146 2.69 -21.38 -10.18
N ARG A 147 2.18 -20.83 -9.09
CA ARG A 147 2.28 -19.42 -8.75
C ARG A 147 3.27 -19.23 -7.62
N GLY A 148 3.96 -18.12 -7.66
CA GLY A 148 4.77 -17.68 -6.56
C GLY A 148 4.73 -16.17 -6.42
N SER A 149 5.41 -15.70 -5.40
CA SER A 149 5.56 -14.27 -5.14
C SER A 149 7.03 -13.94 -4.86
N HIS A 150 7.41 -12.73 -5.24
CA HIS A 150 8.64 -12.13 -4.74
C HIS A 150 8.51 -11.86 -3.25
N ARG A 151 9.64 -11.81 -2.57
CA ARG A 151 9.67 -11.33 -1.20
C ARG A 151 9.30 -9.85 -1.21
N VAL A 152 8.29 -9.53 -0.44
CA VAL A 152 7.82 -8.16 -0.26
C VAL A 152 8.38 -7.64 1.04
N ASP A 153 9.12 -6.55 0.96
CA ASP A 153 9.60 -5.80 2.12
C ASP A 153 8.79 -4.51 2.26
N SER A 154 8.69 -4.01 3.48
CA SER A 154 7.99 -2.77 3.78
C SER A 154 8.97 -1.78 4.41
N VAL A 155 9.17 -0.64 3.76
CA VAL A 155 10.11 0.39 4.19
C VAL A 155 9.35 1.66 4.57
N THR A 156 9.59 2.18 5.78
CA THR A 156 9.01 3.47 6.16
C THR A 156 9.68 4.57 5.35
N ARG A 157 8.86 5.38 4.67
CA ARG A 157 9.30 6.57 3.94
C ARG A 157 8.59 7.81 4.45
N THR A 158 9.27 8.91 4.29
CA THR A 158 8.75 10.24 4.58
C THR A 158 8.81 11.09 3.32
N VAL A 159 7.80 11.91 3.11
CA VAL A 159 7.75 12.89 2.04
C VAL A 159 7.09 14.16 2.56
N GLY A 160 7.56 15.30 2.10
CA GLY A 160 6.99 16.58 2.46
C GLY A 160 7.40 17.67 1.48
N GLY A 161 6.78 18.83 1.60
CA GLY A 161 7.11 19.97 0.76
C GLY A 161 6.17 21.13 0.97
N THR A 162 6.56 22.24 0.38
CA THR A 162 5.74 23.44 0.24
C THR A 162 5.01 23.37 -1.10
N ILE A 163 3.72 23.62 -1.12
CA ILE A 163 2.90 23.60 -2.32
C ILE A 163 3.30 24.77 -3.23
N GLU A 164 3.57 24.45 -4.50
CA GLU A 164 3.80 25.42 -5.56
C GLU A 164 2.55 25.64 -6.41
N LEU A 165 1.88 24.57 -6.81
CA LEU A 165 0.64 24.58 -7.60
C LEU A 165 -0.46 23.74 -6.94
N SER A 166 -0.18 22.49 -6.61
CA SER A 166 -1.13 21.57 -5.99
C SER A 166 -0.39 20.42 -5.30
N LEU A 167 -1.06 19.72 -4.38
CA LEU A 167 -0.53 18.50 -3.77
C LEU A 167 -0.15 17.46 -4.84
N TRP A 168 -0.98 17.32 -5.88
CA TRP A 168 -0.72 16.42 -7.00
C TRP A 168 0.59 16.73 -7.69
N SER A 169 0.75 17.97 -8.19
CA SER A 169 1.97 18.36 -8.92
C SER A 169 3.24 18.21 -8.08
N ASN A 170 3.18 18.59 -6.80
CA ASN A 170 4.33 18.45 -5.91
C ASN A 170 4.74 16.99 -5.68
N LEU A 171 3.80 16.09 -5.37
CA LEU A 171 4.12 14.68 -5.15
C LEU A 171 4.57 13.97 -6.43
N ILE A 172 3.94 14.25 -7.57
CA ILE A 172 4.33 13.66 -8.86
C ILE A 172 5.72 14.13 -9.30
N SER A 173 6.04 15.42 -9.13
CA SER A 173 7.38 15.94 -9.47
C SER A 173 8.49 15.36 -8.59
N GLN A 174 8.16 14.93 -7.38
CA GLN A 174 9.07 14.21 -6.48
C GLN A 174 9.16 12.70 -6.79
N GLY A 175 8.49 12.22 -7.85
CA GLY A 175 8.51 10.81 -8.27
C GLY A 175 7.57 9.88 -7.51
N HIS A 176 6.64 10.42 -6.73
CA HIS A 176 5.65 9.61 -6.01
C HIS A 176 4.49 9.20 -6.91
N SER A 177 3.85 8.08 -6.55
CA SER A 177 2.77 7.52 -7.34
C SER A 177 1.46 8.32 -7.21
N PRO A 178 0.61 8.34 -8.26
CA PRO A 178 -0.75 8.87 -8.18
C PRO A 178 -1.59 8.27 -7.04
N GLU A 179 -1.32 7.02 -6.69
CA GLU A 179 -1.98 6.32 -5.58
C GLU A 179 -1.72 7.01 -4.24
N LEU A 180 -0.45 7.39 -3.96
CA LEU A 180 -0.11 8.10 -2.72
C LEU A 180 -0.88 9.42 -2.63
N VAL A 181 -0.92 10.18 -3.73
CA VAL A 181 -1.65 11.47 -3.77
C VAL A 181 -3.12 11.28 -3.46
N GLY A 182 -3.78 10.32 -4.12
CA GLY A 182 -5.20 10.03 -3.91
C GLY A 182 -5.49 9.64 -2.46
N ARG A 183 -4.69 8.73 -1.89
CA ARG A 183 -4.87 8.26 -0.50
C ARG A 183 -4.63 9.36 0.54
N VAL A 184 -3.67 10.26 0.33
CA VAL A 184 -3.44 11.43 1.19
C VAL A 184 -4.63 12.38 1.13
N ALA A 185 -5.14 12.65 -0.08
CA ALA A 185 -6.32 13.50 -0.27
C ALA A 185 -7.57 12.90 0.42
N ASP A 186 -7.78 11.58 0.29
CA ASP A 186 -8.90 10.89 0.94
C ASP A 186 -8.84 10.95 2.47
N ILE A 187 -7.65 10.82 3.06
CA ILE A 187 -7.46 10.89 4.51
C ILE A 187 -7.84 12.27 5.05
N LEU A 188 -7.46 13.33 4.33
CA LEU A 188 -7.66 14.71 4.74
C LEU A 188 -8.93 15.36 4.18
N ALA A 189 -9.72 14.66 3.35
CA ALA A 189 -10.86 15.20 2.60
C ALA A 189 -11.90 15.98 3.43
N TRP A 190 -11.95 15.72 4.73
CA TRP A 190 -12.89 16.40 5.65
C TRP A 190 -12.25 17.52 6.48
N GLN A 191 -10.93 17.65 6.44
CA GLN A 191 -10.17 18.64 7.22
C GLN A 191 -9.55 19.72 6.35
N VAL A 192 -9.25 19.40 5.08
CA VAL A 192 -8.59 20.25 4.11
C VAL A 192 -9.49 20.47 2.91
N ASP A 193 -9.67 21.71 2.50
CA ASP A 193 -10.31 22.05 1.24
C ASP A 193 -9.26 22.08 0.14
N PHE A 194 -9.12 20.98 -0.60
CA PHE A 194 -8.13 20.85 -1.67
C PHE A 194 -8.39 21.77 -2.88
N PHE A 195 -9.59 22.36 -2.99
CA PHE A 195 -9.89 23.40 -4.00
C PHE A 195 -9.38 24.77 -3.59
N ALA A 196 -9.14 24.99 -2.31
CA ALA A 196 -8.64 26.23 -1.74
C ALA A 196 -7.16 26.17 -1.36
N VAL A 197 -6.44 25.12 -1.74
CA VAL A 197 -4.98 24.99 -1.51
C VAL A 197 -4.22 26.02 -2.33
N GLN A 198 -3.27 26.71 -1.70
CA GLN A 198 -2.51 27.82 -2.28
C GLN A 198 -1.00 27.56 -2.23
N PRO A 199 -0.22 28.23 -3.10
CA PRO A 199 1.22 28.27 -2.95
C PRO A 199 1.62 28.75 -1.55
N GLY A 200 2.57 28.03 -0.92
CA GLY A 200 3.02 28.29 0.44
C GLY A 200 2.40 27.37 1.49
N ASP A 201 1.28 26.69 1.21
CA ASP A 201 0.76 25.61 2.06
C ASP A 201 1.78 24.48 2.13
N LYS A 202 1.76 23.68 3.21
CA LYS A 202 2.78 22.64 3.44
C LYS A 202 2.12 21.30 3.71
N PHE A 203 2.79 20.23 3.25
CA PHE A 203 2.37 18.86 3.56
C PHE A 203 3.54 18.01 4.04
N ARG A 204 3.23 17.00 4.85
CA ARG A 204 4.16 15.96 5.28
C ARG A 204 3.42 14.65 5.39
N VAL A 205 4.05 13.55 4.97
CA VAL A 205 3.45 12.21 4.97
C VAL A 205 4.49 11.22 5.47
N VAL A 206 4.07 10.33 6.34
CA VAL A 206 4.82 9.11 6.74
C VAL A 206 4.01 7.92 6.24
N TYR A 207 4.64 7.06 5.44
CA TYR A 207 3.97 5.90 4.87
C TYR A 207 4.90 4.70 4.73
N LYS A 208 4.33 3.51 4.60
CA LYS A 208 5.03 2.28 4.23
C LYS A 208 5.10 2.17 2.72
N ASP A 209 6.30 2.07 2.19
CA ASP A 209 6.55 1.78 0.78
C ASP A 209 6.69 0.28 0.62
N VAL A 210 5.93 -0.30 -0.30
CA VAL A 210 5.99 -1.73 -0.63
C VAL A 210 7.13 -1.94 -1.62
N VAL A 211 8.11 -2.74 -1.23
CA VAL A 211 9.37 -2.89 -1.96
C VAL A 211 9.59 -4.35 -2.35
N VAL A 212 9.97 -4.58 -3.61
CA VAL A 212 10.42 -5.87 -4.14
C VAL A 212 11.79 -5.67 -4.75
N ASP A 213 12.77 -6.46 -4.33
CA ASP A 213 14.16 -6.37 -4.79
C ASP A 213 14.74 -4.94 -4.75
N GLY A 214 14.43 -4.19 -3.67
CA GLY A 214 14.87 -2.82 -3.47
C GLY A 214 14.12 -1.76 -4.30
N LYS A 215 13.14 -2.14 -5.11
CA LYS A 215 12.33 -1.22 -5.92
C LYS A 215 10.96 -1.03 -5.32
N SER A 216 10.49 0.21 -5.26
CA SER A 216 9.11 0.53 -4.88
C SER A 216 8.13 -0.04 -5.92
N VAL A 217 7.14 -0.79 -5.46
CA VAL A 217 6.11 -1.42 -6.29
C VAL A 217 4.70 -1.01 -5.90
N GLY A 218 4.53 -0.28 -4.80
CA GLY A 218 3.22 0.19 -4.36
C GLY A 218 3.27 0.96 -3.05
N VAL A 219 2.15 1.55 -2.69
CA VAL A 219 1.97 2.30 -1.44
C VAL A 219 1.29 1.39 -0.41
N GLY A 220 2.01 1.09 0.66
CA GLY A 220 1.47 0.40 1.82
C GLY A 220 0.65 1.35 2.72
N GLU A 221 0.63 1.10 4.02
CA GLU A 221 -0.12 1.92 4.96
C GLU A 221 0.46 3.34 5.06
N ILE A 222 -0.42 4.35 5.02
CA ILE A 222 -0.04 5.72 5.39
C ILE A 222 -0.17 5.82 6.92
N GLU A 223 0.95 6.02 7.60
CA GLU A 223 1.02 6.06 9.06
C GLU A 223 0.51 7.39 9.62
N ALA A 224 0.90 8.49 8.97
CA ALA A 224 0.45 9.81 9.35
C ALA A 224 0.56 10.82 8.20
N VAL A 225 -0.30 11.83 8.25
CA VAL A 225 -0.30 12.98 7.33
C VAL A 225 -0.41 14.26 8.15
N SER A 226 0.32 15.30 7.75
CA SER A 226 0.15 16.68 8.21
C SER A 226 -0.04 17.58 7.00
N PHE A 227 -1.01 18.48 7.08
CA PHE A 227 -1.24 19.52 6.06
C PHE A 227 -1.45 20.86 6.74
N GLU A 228 -0.68 21.85 6.33
CA GLU A 228 -0.79 23.25 6.77
C GLU A 228 -1.43 24.04 5.65
N GLN A 229 -2.67 24.48 5.84
CA GLN A 229 -3.41 25.31 4.89
C GLN A 229 -3.68 26.68 5.49
N SER A 230 -3.12 27.72 4.90
CA SER A 230 -3.27 29.11 5.38
C SER A 230 -2.98 29.26 6.89
N GLY A 231 -1.92 28.59 7.37
CA GLY A 231 -1.50 28.57 8.78
C GLY A 231 -2.27 27.63 9.70
N LYS A 232 -3.35 27.01 9.23
CA LYS A 232 -4.07 25.97 10.00
C LYS A 232 -3.45 24.61 9.72
N ILE A 233 -3.01 23.91 10.78
CA ILE A 233 -2.41 22.59 10.68
C ILE A 233 -3.49 21.54 10.96
N SER A 234 -3.68 20.61 10.02
CA SER A 234 -4.47 19.38 10.15
C SER A 234 -3.52 18.19 10.19
N LYS A 235 -3.63 17.35 11.22
CA LYS A 235 -2.86 16.10 11.34
C LYS A 235 -3.81 14.91 11.38
N ALA A 236 -3.45 13.81 10.72
CA ALA A 236 -4.18 12.56 10.74
C ALA A 236 -3.20 11.41 11.01
N PHE A 237 -3.52 10.55 11.97
CA PHE A 237 -2.72 9.42 12.40
C PHE A 237 -3.51 8.13 12.21
N ARG A 238 -2.88 7.12 11.60
CA ARG A 238 -3.47 5.80 11.48
C ARG A 238 -3.46 5.10 12.83
N PHE A 239 -4.58 4.51 13.20
CA PHE A 239 -4.68 3.67 14.38
C PHE A 239 -5.59 2.47 14.10
N THR A 240 -5.23 1.31 14.68
CA THR A 240 -6.01 0.08 14.52
C THR A 240 -6.50 -0.37 15.89
N HIS A 241 -7.81 -0.52 16.02
CA HIS A 241 -8.46 -1.00 17.22
C HIS A 241 -9.51 -2.06 16.85
N GLU A 242 -9.56 -3.18 17.57
CA GLU A 242 -10.46 -4.32 17.30
C GLU A 242 -10.45 -4.80 15.83
N GLY A 243 -9.26 -4.78 15.21
CA GLY A 243 -9.09 -5.17 13.80
C GLY A 243 -9.61 -4.16 12.77
N GLN A 244 -10.09 -2.99 13.21
CA GLN A 244 -10.51 -1.89 12.35
C GLN A 244 -9.47 -0.78 12.36
N SER A 245 -9.00 -0.40 11.17
CA SER A 245 -8.07 0.71 11.00
C SER A 245 -8.80 1.98 10.63
N GLY A 246 -8.41 3.10 11.24
CA GLY A 246 -8.95 4.41 10.95
C GLY A 246 -7.88 5.50 11.05
N TYR A 247 -8.27 6.72 10.63
CA TYR A 247 -7.43 7.91 10.82
C TYR A 247 -8.08 8.82 11.84
N TYR A 248 -7.28 9.29 12.78
CA TYR A 248 -7.71 10.11 13.91
C TYR A 248 -6.83 11.36 13.99
N ASP A 249 -7.42 12.47 14.42
CA ASP A 249 -6.66 13.70 14.71
C ASP A 249 -5.80 13.56 15.98
N ALA A 250 -5.04 14.60 16.30
CA ALA A 250 -4.16 14.60 17.48
C ALA A 250 -4.90 14.39 18.82
N ASN A 251 -6.21 14.52 18.86
CA ASN A 251 -7.06 14.35 20.04
C ASN A 251 -7.75 12.98 20.08
N GLY A 252 -7.54 12.13 19.07
CA GLY A 252 -8.23 10.84 18.94
C GLY A 252 -9.64 10.95 18.36
N SER A 253 -10.00 12.09 17.74
CA SER A 253 -11.25 12.24 17.01
C SER A 253 -11.08 11.73 15.59
N PRO A 254 -12.05 10.97 15.03
CA PRO A 254 -11.95 10.45 13.66
C PRO A 254 -11.84 11.56 12.62
N CYS A 255 -10.89 11.43 11.69
CA CYS A 255 -10.72 12.35 10.57
C CYS A 255 -11.84 12.25 9.54
N LYS A 256 -12.51 11.12 9.44
CA LYS A 256 -13.67 10.93 8.55
C LYS A 256 -14.96 11.32 9.24
N ARG A 257 -15.82 12.02 8.52
CA ARG A 257 -17.20 12.20 8.96
C ARG A 257 -17.93 10.87 8.93
N GLN A 258 -18.92 10.72 9.80
CA GLN A 258 -19.71 9.51 9.90
C GLN A 258 -20.42 9.16 8.56
N PHE A 259 -20.76 10.17 7.75
CA PHE A 259 -21.45 9.99 6.47
C PHE A 259 -20.83 10.83 5.35
N LEU A 260 -20.79 10.26 4.14
CA LEU A 260 -20.48 10.97 2.91
C LEU A 260 -21.59 12.00 2.61
N LYS A 261 -21.24 13.09 1.95
CA LYS A 261 -22.20 14.13 1.52
C LYS A 261 -23.20 13.61 0.47
N ALA A 262 -22.80 12.64 -0.34
CA ALA A 262 -23.64 12.04 -1.38
C ALA A 262 -23.25 10.56 -1.60
N PRO A 263 -24.21 9.71 -2.01
CA PRO A 263 -23.99 8.29 -2.30
C PRO A 263 -23.44 8.04 -3.72
N LEU A 264 -23.25 9.08 -4.53
CA LEU A 264 -22.79 9.05 -5.91
C LEU A 264 -21.66 10.05 -6.12
N GLN A 265 -20.74 9.71 -7.02
CA GLN A 265 -19.78 10.66 -7.59
C GLN A 265 -20.41 11.33 -8.83
N TYR A 266 -20.17 12.64 -9.01
CA TYR A 266 -20.55 13.39 -10.22
C TYR A 266 -22.06 13.30 -10.57
N SER A 267 -22.94 13.66 -9.64
CA SER A 267 -24.39 13.68 -9.88
C SER A 267 -24.97 15.07 -9.72
N ARG A 268 -26.09 15.31 -10.42
CA ARG A 268 -26.90 16.51 -10.26
C ARG A 268 -28.16 16.21 -9.44
N ILE A 269 -28.47 17.05 -8.47
CA ILE A 269 -29.75 16.95 -7.74
C ILE A 269 -30.87 17.33 -8.69
N SER A 270 -31.74 16.38 -9.01
CA SER A 270 -32.92 16.60 -9.85
C SER A 270 -34.19 16.92 -9.04
N SER A 271 -34.26 16.44 -7.79
CA SER A 271 -35.33 16.78 -6.86
C SER A 271 -34.83 16.84 -5.42
N ARG A 272 -35.28 17.84 -4.69
CA ARG A 272 -34.93 18.03 -3.28
C ARG A 272 -35.96 17.40 -2.36
N PHE A 273 -35.60 17.21 -1.10
CA PHE A 273 -36.51 16.85 -0.02
C PHE A 273 -37.66 17.88 0.08
N SER A 274 -38.91 17.38 0.19
CA SER A 274 -40.08 18.23 0.29
C SER A 274 -41.24 17.51 1.02
N ASN A 275 -41.95 18.20 1.86
CA ASN A 275 -43.17 17.68 2.50
C ASN A 275 -44.38 17.71 1.59
N GLY A 276 -44.34 18.43 0.45
CA GLY A 276 -45.38 18.47 -0.54
C GLY A 276 -44.90 19.01 -1.88
N ARG A 277 -44.80 18.12 -2.89
CA ARG A 277 -44.50 18.48 -4.28
C ARG A 277 -45.44 17.75 -5.24
N MET A 278 -45.61 18.30 -6.43
CA MET A 278 -46.33 17.61 -7.51
C MET A 278 -45.52 16.36 -7.91
N HIS A 279 -46.11 15.18 -7.78
CA HIS A 279 -45.45 13.93 -8.18
C HIS A 279 -45.40 13.85 -9.72
N PRO A 280 -44.24 13.63 -10.34
CA PRO A 280 -44.05 13.73 -11.79
C PRO A 280 -44.87 12.69 -12.58
N VAL A 281 -45.08 11.50 -12.01
CA VAL A 281 -45.86 10.41 -12.64
C VAL A 281 -47.36 10.50 -12.27
N LEU A 282 -47.64 10.57 -10.97
CA LEU A 282 -49.04 10.47 -10.46
C LEU A 282 -49.82 11.77 -10.57
N ARG A 283 -49.16 12.91 -10.82
CA ARG A 283 -49.77 14.24 -10.93
C ARG A 283 -50.61 14.65 -9.71
N VAL A 284 -50.24 14.19 -8.53
CA VAL A 284 -50.84 14.56 -7.25
C VAL A 284 -49.76 15.13 -6.32
N VAL A 285 -50.19 16.02 -5.41
CA VAL A 285 -49.28 16.57 -4.40
C VAL A 285 -49.01 15.49 -3.34
N ARG A 286 -47.78 15.15 -3.16
CA ARG A 286 -47.34 14.21 -2.13
C ARG A 286 -45.93 14.52 -1.64
N PRO A 287 -45.56 14.08 -0.42
CA PRO A 287 -44.22 14.28 0.09
C PRO A 287 -43.16 13.52 -0.72
N HIS A 288 -42.01 14.11 -0.85
CA HIS A 288 -40.76 13.46 -1.30
C HIS A 288 -39.76 13.51 -0.17
N HIS A 289 -39.71 12.44 0.61
CA HIS A 289 -38.86 12.33 1.79
C HIS A 289 -37.48 11.80 1.45
N GLY A 290 -36.90 12.25 0.32
CA GLY A 290 -35.58 11.91 -0.17
C GLY A 290 -34.99 13.03 -1.01
N VAL A 291 -33.84 12.76 -1.58
CA VAL A 291 -33.14 13.57 -2.59
C VAL A 291 -32.90 12.70 -3.82
N ASP A 292 -33.36 13.16 -4.98
CA ASP A 292 -33.12 12.47 -6.24
C ASP A 292 -31.85 12.98 -6.87
N TYR A 293 -30.90 12.06 -7.07
CA TYR A 293 -29.64 12.30 -7.76
C TYR A 293 -29.74 11.75 -9.19
N ALA A 294 -29.85 12.63 -10.18
CA ALA A 294 -29.83 12.25 -11.58
C ALA A 294 -28.45 11.81 -11.99
N ALA A 295 -28.35 10.60 -12.51
CA ALA A 295 -27.11 10.03 -13.03
C ALA A 295 -27.43 8.96 -14.08
N PRO A 296 -26.51 8.67 -15.03
CA PRO A 296 -26.71 7.61 -16.02
C PRO A 296 -26.99 6.25 -15.37
N SER A 297 -27.86 5.45 -16.02
CA SER A 297 -28.12 4.08 -15.58
C SER A 297 -26.81 3.27 -15.58
N GLY A 298 -26.52 2.59 -14.47
CA GLY A 298 -25.27 1.87 -14.26
C GLY A 298 -24.19 2.64 -13.49
N THR A 299 -24.45 3.91 -13.13
CA THR A 299 -23.54 4.65 -12.22
C THR A 299 -23.46 3.94 -10.87
N PRO A 300 -22.24 3.70 -10.32
CA PRO A 300 -22.05 3.07 -9.02
C PRO A 300 -22.72 3.85 -7.89
N VAL A 301 -23.43 3.14 -7.01
CA VAL A 301 -24.05 3.67 -5.78
C VAL A 301 -23.30 3.11 -4.59
N MET A 302 -22.85 4.00 -3.70
CA MET A 302 -22.02 3.64 -2.54
C MET A 302 -22.76 3.88 -1.23
N SER A 303 -22.43 3.08 -0.21
CA SER A 303 -22.88 3.33 1.16
C SER A 303 -22.31 4.66 1.66
N VAL A 304 -23.19 5.56 2.14
CA VAL A 304 -22.73 6.84 2.70
C VAL A 304 -22.00 6.71 4.04
N GLY A 305 -22.15 5.59 4.74
CA GLY A 305 -21.53 5.36 6.05
C GLY A 305 -21.36 3.88 6.34
N ASN A 306 -20.54 3.57 7.36
CA ASN A 306 -20.44 2.21 7.89
C ASN A 306 -21.81 1.79 8.43
N GLY A 307 -22.20 0.53 8.26
CA GLY A 307 -23.48 0.05 8.76
C GLY A 307 -23.76 -1.39 8.40
N THR A 308 -25.01 -1.81 8.64
CA THR A 308 -25.47 -3.16 8.35
C THR A 308 -26.71 -3.10 7.47
N VAL A 309 -26.76 -3.90 6.42
CA VAL A 309 -27.94 -4.02 5.54
C VAL A 309 -29.10 -4.62 6.33
N VAL A 310 -30.14 -3.84 6.53
CA VAL A 310 -31.35 -4.25 7.30
C VAL A 310 -32.55 -4.55 6.41
N ALA A 311 -32.55 -4.12 5.15
CA ALA A 311 -33.53 -4.50 4.16
C ALA A 311 -32.97 -4.37 2.75
N ARG A 312 -33.42 -5.24 1.84
CA ARG A 312 -33.16 -5.17 0.40
C ARG A 312 -34.26 -5.89 -0.35
N GLY A 313 -34.46 -5.54 -1.59
CA GLY A 313 -35.46 -6.23 -2.43
C GLY A 313 -36.17 -5.29 -3.38
N TRP A 314 -37.44 -5.56 -3.60
CA TRP A 314 -38.33 -4.77 -4.44
C TRP A 314 -39.38 -4.06 -3.59
N ASP A 315 -39.53 -2.74 -3.75
CA ASP A 315 -40.57 -1.94 -3.14
C ASP A 315 -41.72 -1.73 -4.14
N PRO A 316 -42.91 -2.40 -3.93
CA PRO A 316 -44.05 -2.28 -4.82
C PRO A 316 -44.76 -0.91 -4.73
N LYS A 317 -44.45 -0.10 -3.70
CA LYS A 317 -45.04 1.24 -3.50
C LYS A 317 -44.33 2.31 -4.33
N GLY A 318 -43.41 1.92 -5.19
CA GLY A 318 -42.79 2.81 -6.17
C GLY A 318 -41.28 2.88 -6.11
N GLY A 319 -40.61 2.43 -5.05
CA GLY A 319 -39.17 2.51 -4.90
C GLY A 319 -38.37 1.57 -5.78
N GLY A 320 -39.00 0.52 -6.36
CA GLY A 320 -38.30 -0.46 -7.19
C GLY A 320 -37.28 -1.26 -6.40
N ASN A 321 -36.14 -1.60 -7.03
CA ASN A 321 -35.03 -2.24 -6.33
C ASN A 321 -34.42 -1.29 -5.31
N TYR A 322 -34.26 -1.75 -4.07
CA TYR A 322 -33.75 -0.91 -2.99
C TYR A 322 -32.83 -1.67 -2.03
N VAL A 323 -31.99 -0.90 -1.33
CA VAL A 323 -31.20 -1.33 -0.18
C VAL A 323 -31.39 -0.35 0.95
N LYS A 324 -31.53 -0.85 2.19
CA LYS A 324 -31.60 -0.06 3.41
C LYS A 324 -30.49 -0.43 4.37
N ILE A 325 -29.74 0.55 4.85
CA ILE A 325 -28.58 0.35 5.73
C ILE A 325 -28.86 1.05 7.06
N ARG A 326 -28.73 0.31 8.15
CA ARG A 326 -28.73 0.87 9.51
C ARG A 326 -27.28 1.12 9.93
N HIS A 327 -26.95 2.37 10.16
CA HIS A 327 -25.61 2.81 10.53
C HIS A 327 -25.35 2.69 12.04
N ASN A 328 -26.36 3.03 12.83
CA ASN A 328 -26.36 2.92 14.30
C ASN A 328 -27.81 2.92 14.83
N ALA A 329 -27.99 3.13 16.13
CA ALA A 329 -29.33 3.19 16.75
C ALA A 329 -30.20 4.33 16.18
N THR A 330 -29.58 5.45 15.81
CA THR A 330 -30.27 6.69 15.40
C THR A 330 -30.43 6.79 13.87
N PHE A 331 -29.42 6.38 13.09
CA PHE A 331 -29.34 6.69 11.65
C PHE A 331 -29.51 5.47 10.76
N THR A 332 -30.35 5.64 9.74
CA THR A 332 -30.59 4.66 8.68
C THR A 332 -30.66 5.38 7.33
N THR A 333 -30.17 4.75 6.26
CA THR A 333 -30.30 5.27 4.89
C THR A 333 -31.00 4.28 3.97
N SER A 334 -31.62 4.77 2.91
CA SER A 334 -32.26 3.96 1.86
C SER A 334 -31.84 4.47 0.49
N TYR A 335 -31.60 3.52 -0.41
CA TYR A 335 -31.13 3.71 -1.79
C TYR A 335 -32.09 3.01 -2.70
N MET A 336 -32.84 3.76 -3.55
CA MET A 336 -33.97 3.25 -4.30
C MET A 336 -33.79 3.46 -5.81
N HIS A 337 -34.68 2.87 -6.61
CA HIS A 337 -34.64 2.84 -8.09
C HIS A 337 -33.40 2.18 -8.69
N LEU A 338 -32.73 1.28 -7.94
CA LEU A 338 -31.52 0.63 -8.38
C LEU A 338 -31.75 -0.26 -9.60
N LYS A 339 -30.83 -0.22 -10.60
CA LYS A 339 -30.80 -1.15 -11.72
C LYS A 339 -30.56 -2.58 -11.23
N ALA A 340 -29.58 -2.71 -10.35
CA ALA A 340 -29.20 -3.97 -9.72
C ALA A 340 -28.55 -3.69 -8.36
N ILE A 341 -28.67 -4.65 -7.45
CA ILE A 341 -27.97 -4.69 -6.17
C ILE A 341 -26.73 -5.57 -6.37
N ALA A 342 -25.58 -5.16 -5.81
CA ALA A 342 -24.34 -5.92 -5.92
C ALA A 342 -24.50 -7.33 -5.35
N SER A 343 -23.89 -8.33 -6.00
CA SER A 343 -24.13 -9.75 -5.73
C SER A 343 -23.73 -10.21 -4.33
N ASN A 344 -22.78 -9.53 -3.71
CA ASN A 344 -22.31 -9.78 -2.34
C ASN A 344 -23.23 -9.17 -1.26
N ILE A 345 -24.16 -8.28 -1.60
CA ILE A 345 -25.05 -7.63 -0.63
C ILE A 345 -26.19 -8.57 -0.23
N ARG A 346 -26.31 -8.85 1.05
CA ARG A 346 -27.35 -9.66 1.70
C ARG A 346 -27.86 -8.93 2.94
N MET A 347 -29.02 -9.33 3.47
CA MET A 347 -29.42 -8.90 4.82
C MET A 347 -28.36 -9.33 5.82
N GLY A 348 -28.00 -8.42 6.74
CA GLY A 348 -26.91 -8.63 7.70
C GLY A 348 -25.50 -8.35 7.17
N THR A 349 -25.32 -8.08 5.87
CA THR A 349 -24.02 -7.67 5.32
C THR A 349 -23.54 -6.39 6.00
N ARG A 350 -22.33 -6.39 6.53
CA ARG A 350 -21.65 -5.19 7.02
C ARG A 350 -21.09 -4.42 5.83
N MET A 351 -21.37 -3.13 5.78
CA MET A 351 -20.94 -2.21 4.75
C MET A 351 -19.99 -1.18 5.35
N ASN A 352 -18.93 -0.90 4.62
CA ASN A 352 -18.07 0.25 4.92
C ASN A 352 -18.52 1.49 4.17
N GLN A 353 -18.20 2.67 4.69
CA GLN A 353 -18.40 3.94 3.98
C GLN A 353 -17.67 3.92 2.64
N GLY A 354 -18.36 4.27 1.56
CA GLY A 354 -17.80 4.25 0.20
C GLY A 354 -17.83 2.88 -0.47
N GLU A 355 -18.33 1.83 0.18
CA GLU A 355 -18.44 0.50 -0.42
C GLU A 355 -19.62 0.43 -1.40
N LEU A 356 -19.38 -0.24 -2.54
CA LEU A 356 -20.37 -0.42 -3.61
C LEU A 356 -21.56 -1.24 -3.12
N LEU A 357 -22.77 -0.71 -3.24
CA LEU A 357 -24.01 -1.43 -2.91
C LEU A 357 -24.86 -1.80 -4.12
N GLY A 358 -24.70 -1.11 -5.26
CA GLY A 358 -25.46 -1.34 -6.47
C GLY A 358 -25.23 -0.27 -7.52
N TRP A 359 -26.14 -0.16 -8.46
CA TRP A 359 -26.05 0.77 -9.58
C TRP A 359 -27.34 1.53 -9.79
N VAL A 360 -27.21 2.80 -10.18
CA VAL A 360 -28.35 3.65 -10.56
C VAL A 360 -29.20 2.99 -11.65
N GLY A 361 -30.48 3.05 -11.51
CA GLY A 361 -31.44 2.53 -12.47
C GLY A 361 -32.65 3.44 -12.66
N MET A 362 -33.77 2.83 -13.08
CA MET A 362 -35.06 3.45 -13.29
C MET A 362 -36.16 2.46 -12.91
N THR A 363 -35.94 1.62 -11.91
CA THR A 363 -36.92 0.62 -11.47
C THR A 363 -37.99 1.24 -10.58
N GLY A 364 -39.19 0.70 -10.59
CA GLY A 364 -40.32 1.25 -9.85
C GLY A 364 -40.97 2.48 -10.56
N LEU A 365 -41.47 3.44 -9.78
CA LEU A 365 -42.13 4.67 -10.28
C LEU A 365 -41.10 5.78 -10.54
N ALA A 366 -40.35 5.66 -11.61
CA ALA A 366 -39.33 6.61 -12.02
C ALA A 366 -39.58 7.10 -13.46
N THR A 367 -39.31 8.38 -13.75
CA THR A 367 -39.45 9.01 -15.09
C THR A 367 -38.14 9.02 -15.88
N GLY A 368 -37.05 8.72 -15.26
CA GLY A 368 -35.69 8.67 -15.84
C GLY A 368 -34.69 8.10 -14.87
N PRO A 369 -33.47 7.77 -15.33
CA PRO A 369 -32.43 7.20 -14.46
C PRO A 369 -32.05 8.18 -13.35
N HIS A 370 -32.20 7.75 -12.09
CA HIS A 370 -31.82 8.50 -10.90
C HIS A 370 -31.71 7.56 -9.68
N LEU A 371 -31.13 8.05 -8.61
CA LEU A 371 -31.16 7.47 -7.30
C LEU A 371 -32.06 8.32 -6.38
N ASP A 372 -33.12 7.75 -5.81
CA ASP A 372 -33.85 8.35 -4.66
C ASP A 372 -33.08 7.90 -3.39
N PHE A 373 -32.42 8.87 -2.76
CA PHE A 373 -31.64 8.68 -1.54
C PHE A 373 -32.36 9.27 -0.35
N ARG A 374 -32.61 8.45 0.67
CA ARG A 374 -33.30 8.86 1.89
C ARG A 374 -32.45 8.66 3.11
N PHE A 375 -32.51 9.62 4.01
CA PHE A 375 -31.86 9.64 5.30
C PHE A 375 -32.87 9.67 6.43
N TYR A 376 -32.71 8.79 7.40
CA TYR A 376 -33.63 8.69 8.53
C TYR A 376 -32.87 8.92 9.84
N ARG A 377 -33.46 9.71 10.74
CA ARG A 377 -33.06 9.87 12.13
C ARG A 377 -34.18 9.35 13.01
N ASP A 378 -33.93 8.39 13.90
CA ASP A 378 -34.93 7.77 14.78
C ASP A 378 -36.18 7.28 14.03
N GLY A 379 -35.97 6.72 12.83
CA GLY A 379 -37.05 6.24 11.96
C GLY A 379 -37.77 7.31 11.15
N GLN A 380 -37.57 8.59 11.43
CA GLN A 380 -38.17 9.70 10.69
C GLN A 380 -37.29 10.17 9.54
N ALA A 381 -37.87 10.39 8.36
CA ALA A 381 -37.16 10.93 7.22
C ALA A 381 -36.72 12.38 7.48
N VAL A 382 -35.44 12.66 7.25
CA VAL A 382 -34.86 14.00 7.37
C VAL A 382 -34.20 14.38 6.05
N ASN A 383 -34.06 15.70 5.80
CA ASN A 383 -33.43 16.17 4.57
C ASN A 383 -31.93 15.81 4.53
N PRO A 384 -31.47 14.94 3.60
CA PRO A 384 -30.08 14.53 3.51
C PRO A 384 -29.08 15.66 3.27
N LEU A 385 -29.54 16.78 2.69
CA LEU A 385 -28.70 17.92 2.34
C LEU A 385 -28.39 18.85 3.52
N THR A 386 -29.25 18.81 4.55
CA THR A 386 -29.16 19.72 5.72
C THR A 386 -28.95 18.98 7.03
N VAL A 387 -29.07 17.64 7.03
CA VAL A 387 -28.80 16.87 8.23
C VAL A 387 -27.33 16.96 8.60
N GLU A 388 -27.06 17.40 9.80
CA GLU A 388 -25.74 17.37 10.40
C GLU A 388 -25.66 16.15 11.34
N PRO A 389 -25.11 15.02 10.88
CA PRO A 389 -24.87 13.91 11.77
C PRO A 389 -23.79 14.31 12.78
N PRO A 390 -23.86 13.81 14.01
CA PRO A 390 -22.78 14.03 14.96
C PRO A 390 -21.46 13.54 14.37
N PRO A 391 -20.32 14.11 14.78
CA PRO A 391 -19.03 13.57 14.43
C PRO A 391 -18.98 12.09 14.82
N ALA A 392 -18.22 11.29 14.09
CA ALA A 392 -18.00 9.91 14.48
C ALA A 392 -17.45 9.87 15.93
N PRO A 393 -17.85 8.88 16.74
CA PRO A 393 -17.41 8.84 18.14
C PRO A 393 -15.87 8.81 18.20
N PRO A 394 -15.25 9.54 19.14
CA PRO A 394 -13.81 9.48 19.35
C PRO A 394 -13.40 8.08 19.81
N LEU A 395 -12.09 7.83 19.80
CA LEU A 395 -11.56 6.60 20.33
C LEU A 395 -12.01 6.41 21.81
N PRO A 396 -12.39 5.18 22.20
CA PRO A 396 -12.69 4.87 23.60
C PRO A 396 -11.52 5.22 24.50
N ASP A 397 -11.81 5.71 25.73
CA ASP A 397 -10.78 6.12 26.69
C ASP A 397 -9.78 5.00 26.99
N ALA A 398 -10.23 3.75 26.97
CA ALA A 398 -9.39 2.58 27.20
C ALA A 398 -8.21 2.45 26.23
N VAL A 399 -8.36 2.90 24.97
CA VAL A 399 -7.31 2.82 23.92
C VAL A 399 -6.73 4.17 23.56
N ARG A 400 -7.32 5.24 24.05
CA ARG A 400 -6.90 6.60 23.73
C ARG A 400 -5.47 6.90 24.20
N THR A 401 -5.06 6.39 25.37
CA THR A 401 -3.70 6.55 25.89
C THR A 401 -2.67 5.90 24.96
N GLU A 402 -2.95 4.69 24.49
CA GLU A 402 -2.10 3.99 23.51
C GLU A 402 -2.01 4.77 22.20
N PHE A 403 -3.15 5.21 21.67
CA PHE A 403 -3.19 6.06 20.48
C PHE A 403 -2.35 7.32 20.62
N LEU A 404 -2.50 8.06 21.73
CA LEU A 404 -1.77 9.31 21.96
C LEU A 404 -0.25 9.09 22.01
N ALA A 405 0.19 7.99 22.65
CA ALA A 405 1.61 7.61 22.67
C ALA A 405 2.14 7.29 21.27
N GLN A 406 1.38 6.53 20.48
CA GLN A 406 1.72 6.22 19.07
C GLN A 406 1.77 7.51 18.24
N ALA A 407 0.76 8.37 18.34
CA ALA A 407 0.67 9.63 17.61
C ALA A 407 1.83 10.58 17.95
N ALA A 408 2.24 10.64 19.22
CA ALA A 408 3.38 11.44 19.65
C ALA A 408 4.70 10.96 19.01
N ASN A 409 4.94 9.64 18.98
CA ASN A 409 6.12 9.06 18.35
C ASN A 409 6.18 9.35 16.83
N ILE A 410 5.04 9.21 16.12
CA ILE A 410 4.98 9.47 14.68
C ILE A 410 5.05 10.98 14.41
N THR A 411 4.55 11.83 15.31
CA THR A 411 4.63 13.29 15.18
C THR A 411 6.09 13.75 15.11
N ALA A 412 6.98 13.19 15.93
CA ALA A 412 8.40 13.51 15.85
C ALA A 412 8.99 13.20 14.47
N THR A 413 8.59 12.07 13.87
CA THR A 413 8.99 11.71 12.49
C THR A 413 8.41 12.69 11.46
N LEU A 414 7.12 13.03 11.58
CA LEU A 414 6.47 14.00 10.68
C LEU A 414 7.13 15.38 10.74
N ASP A 415 7.39 15.88 11.95
CA ASP A 415 7.91 17.22 12.16
C ASP A 415 9.40 17.32 11.74
N ALA A 416 10.14 16.20 11.73
CA ALA A 416 11.49 16.11 11.20
C ALA A 416 11.55 16.14 9.66
N VAL A 417 10.43 15.95 8.95
CA VAL A 417 10.37 16.05 7.49
C VAL A 417 10.52 17.52 7.09
N ALA A 418 11.60 17.83 6.37
CA ALA A 418 11.85 19.20 5.92
C ALA A 418 10.69 19.71 5.04
N ALA A 419 10.21 20.91 5.31
CA ALA A 419 9.20 21.57 4.49
C ALA A 419 9.80 22.12 3.17
N ASP A 420 11.13 22.28 3.12
CA ASP A 420 11.87 22.79 1.98
C ASP A 420 12.56 21.64 1.22
N TYR A 421 11.78 20.72 0.67
CA TYR A 421 12.29 19.74 -0.27
C TYR A 421 12.56 20.44 -1.61
N ARG A 422 13.71 21.11 -1.73
CA ARG A 422 14.25 21.47 -3.03
C ARG A 422 14.71 20.15 -3.67
N THR A 423 14.12 19.81 -4.80
CA THR A 423 14.50 18.69 -5.64
C THR A 423 16.02 18.65 -5.81
N SER A 424 16.70 17.76 -5.12
CA SER A 424 17.99 17.27 -5.59
C SER A 424 17.68 16.47 -6.85
N ALA A 425 17.92 17.08 -8.01
CA ALA A 425 17.81 16.41 -9.29
C ALA A 425 18.58 15.08 -9.21
N PRO A 426 18.04 13.97 -9.73
CA PRO A 426 18.81 12.75 -9.83
C PRO A 426 20.03 13.05 -10.67
N ALA A 427 21.22 12.77 -10.12
CA ALA A 427 22.47 12.91 -10.84
C ALA A 427 22.33 12.12 -12.15
N SER A 428 22.36 12.83 -13.27
CA SER A 428 22.45 12.26 -14.60
C SER A 428 23.69 11.39 -14.65
N ARG A 429 23.49 10.07 -14.71
CA ARG A 429 24.59 9.15 -15.05
C ARG A 429 24.86 9.35 -16.55
N SER A 430 25.99 9.98 -16.81
CA SER A 430 26.67 9.96 -18.11
C SER A 430 27.14 8.55 -18.47
#